data_be9906956d5db1e6c97d98f101e9a600
#
_entry.id   be9906956d5db1e6c97d98f101e9a600
#
_cell.length_a   1.000
_cell.length_b   1.000
_cell.length_c   1.000
_cell.angle_alpha   90.00
_cell.angle_beta   90.00
_cell.angle_gamma   90.00
#
_symmetry.space_group_name_H-M   'P 1'
#
loop_
_entity.id
_entity.type
_entity.pdbx_description
1 polymer ?
#
loop_
_entity_poly.entity_id
_entity_poly.type
_entity_poly.pdbx_seq_one_letter_code
_entity_poly.pdbx_strand_id
1 'polypeptide(L)'
;MNNNEYQIDRALEANDETLAAVRNLLAQLSTKEHPMDMELLSRILDSECTLLYLLRHIPTGEIVGMITLGTYSLLTGQKRWVEDVVIDNAHRGKGLGHTLLQHVRSEVAKLGGGSLLLTSRPSRVAANHLYQSEGYQRRETNVYKLEVPAE
;
A
#
# COMPACT_ATOMS: atom_id res chain seq x y z
N MET A 1 10.33 7.70 18.24
CA MET A 1 9.19 6.89 18.68
C MET A 1 9.57 5.41 18.63
N ASN A 2 9.32 4.68 19.67
CA ASN A 2 9.55 3.24 19.68
C ASN A 2 8.46 2.54 18.85
N ASN A 3 8.80 2.14 17.63
CA ASN A 3 7.91 1.34 16.77
C ASN A 3 7.86 -0.16 17.18
N ASN A 4 8.30 -0.49 18.39
CA ASN A 4 8.32 -1.86 18.88
C ASN A 4 6.91 -2.47 19.11
N GLU A 5 5.86 -1.66 19.01
CA GLU A 5 4.47 -2.12 19.15
C GLU A 5 3.82 -2.53 17.83
N TYR A 6 4.55 -2.40 16.71
CA TYR A 6 4.01 -2.69 15.38
C TYR A 6 4.93 -3.62 14.61
N GLN A 7 4.31 -4.48 13.84
CA GLN A 7 5.00 -5.42 12.96
C GLN A 7 4.39 -5.36 11.58
N ILE A 8 5.23 -5.46 10.54
CA ILE A 8 4.79 -5.55 9.16
C ILE A 8 5.11 -6.93 8.62
N ASP A 9 4.09 -7.59 8.09
CA ASP A 9 4.21 -8.89 7.45
C ASP A 9 3.57 -8.86 6.08
N ARG A 10 4.12 -9.65 5.15
CA ARG A 10 3.49 -9.89 3.86
C ARG A 10 2.26 -10.78 4.05
N ALA A 11 1.12 -10.39 3.50
CA ALA A 11 -0.07 -11.22 3.46
C ALA A 11 0.13 -12.33 2.41
N LEU A 12 0.17 -13.59 2.85
CA LEU A 12 0.37 -14.75 1.98
C LEU A 12 -0.92 -15.56 1.81
N GLU A 13 -1.82 -15.51 2.79
CA GLU A 13 -3.05 -16.29 2.81
C GLU A 13 -4.29 -15.41 2.93
N ALA A 14 -5.29 -15.71 2.13
CA ALA A 14 -6.63 -15.14 2.28
C ALA A 14 -7.36 -15.89 3.38
N ASN A 15 -7.64 -15.19 4.48
CA ASN A 15 -8.40 -15.70 5.61
C ASN A 15 -9.37 -14.65 6.13
N ASP A 16 -10.24 -15.02 7.07
CA ASP A 16 -11.29 -14.13 7.60
C ASP A 16 -10.71 -12.88 8.28
N GLU A 17 -9.61 -13.01 9.01
CA GLU A 17 -8.94 -11.88 9.66
C GLU A 17 -8.42 -10.88 8.64
N THR A 18 -7.69 -11.34 7.64
CA THR A 18 -7.15 -10.51 6.57
C THR A 18 -8.25 -9.84 5.76
N LEU A 19 -9.29 -10.60 5.41
CA LEU A 19 -10.43 -10.06 4.66
C LEU A 19 -11.15 -8.96 5.43
N ALA A 20 -11.43 -9.17 6.71
CA ALA A 20 -12.08 -8.18 7.56
C ALA A 20 -11.24 -6.91 7.71
N ALA A 21 -9.93 -7.06 7.92
CA ALA A 21 -9.01 -5.94 8.03
C ALA A 21 -8.90 -5.14 6.72
N VAL A 22 -8.75 -5.81 5.59
CA VAL A 22 -8.69 -5.17 4.28
C VAL A 22 -9.98 -4.40 3.98
N ARG A 23 -11.15 -4.98 4.24
CA ARG A 23 -12.45 -4.30 4.09
C ARG A 23 -12.54 -3.03 4.94
N ASN A 24 -12.15 -3.10 6.20
CA ASN A 24 -12.14 -1.95 7.11
C ASN A 24 -11.19 -0.84 6.61
N LEU A 25 -9.99 -1.20 6.19
CA LEU A 25 -9.00 -0.25 5.70
C LEU A 25 -9.38 0.37 4.35
N LEU A 26 -9.97 -0.41 3.44
CA LEU A 26 -10.49 0.11 2.17
C LEU A 26 -11.59 1.16 2.38
N ALA A 27 -12.49 0.94 3.35
CA ALA A 27 -13.53 1.90 3.72
C ALA A 27 -12.95 3.24 4.22
N GLN A 28 -11.78 3.21 4.83
CA GLN A 28 -11.06 4.40 5.30
C GLN A 28 -10.18 5.05 4.22
N LEU A 29 -9.77 4.30 3.21
CA LEU A 29 -8.94 4.78 2.12
C LEU A 29 -9.72 5.65 1.12
N SER A 30 -10.96 5.31 0.86
CA SER A 30 -11.76 5.93 -0.20
C SER A 30 -13.24 5.98 0.20
N THR A 31 -13.93 7.03 -0.25
CA THR A 31 -15.40 7.13 -0.16
C THR A 31 -16.12 6.26 -1.19
N LYS A 32 -15.40 5.81 -2.24
CA LYS A 32 -15.91 4.90 -3.25
C LYS A 32 -15.93 3.47 -2.68
N GLU A 33 -17.01 2.73 -2.94
CA GLU A 33 -17.06 1.33 -2.59
C GLU A 33 -16.07 0.49 -3.38
N HIS A 34 -15.36 -0.37 -2.67
CA HIS A 34 -14.43 -1.34 -3.23
C HIS A 34 -14.84 -2.74 -2.74
N PRO A 35 -15.77 -3.41 -3.45
CA PRO A 35 -16.19 -4.75 -3.06
C PRO A 35 -15.00 -5.70 -2.99
N MET A 36 -14.85 -6.34 -1.84
CA MET A 36 -13.77 -7.30 -1.59
C MET A 36 -14.37 -8.55 -0.99
N ASP A 37 -14.15 -9.69 -1.63
CA ASP A 37 -14.51 -11.01 -1.14
C ASP A 37 -13.28 -11.91 -1.03
N MET A 38 -13.47 -13.09 -0.49
CA MET A 38 -12.38 -14.05 -0.27
C MET A 38 -11.74 -14.51 -1.58
N GLU A 39 -12.53 -14.67 -2.64
CA GLU A 39 -12.03 -15.09 -3.95
C GLU A 39 -11.14 -14.03 -4.57
N LEU A 40 -11.57 -12.78 -4.56
CA LEU A 40 -10.77 -11.66 -5.07
C LEU A 40 -9.49 -11.46 -4.25
N LEU A 41 -9.60 -11.50 -2.92
CA LEU A 41 -8.44 -11.41 -2.04
C LEU A 41 -7.44 -12.53 -2.33
N SER A 42 -7.90 -13.76 -2.45
CA SER A 42 -7.04 -14.91 -2.78
C SER A 42 -6.31 -14.71 -4.10
N ARG A 43 -7.00 -14.26 -5.15
CA ARG A 43 -6.37 -13.97 -6.45
C ARG A 43 -5.31 -12.88 -6.36
N ILE A 44 -5.57 -11.84 -5.56
CA ILE A 44 -4.59 -10.77 -5.36
C ILE A 44 -3.34 -11.30 -4.64
N LEU A 45 -3.51 -12.08 -3.58
CA LEU A 45 -2.40 -12.61 -2.80
C LEU A 45 -1.59 -13.67 -3.55
N ASP A 46 -2.21 -14.40 -4.48
CA ASP A 46 -1.55 -15.37 -5.35
C ASP A 46 -0.78 -14.72 -6.51
N SER A 47 -1.01 -13.44 -6.77
CA SER A 47 -0.34 -12.71 -7.86
C SER A 47 1.11 -12.41 -7.51
N GLU A 48 2.02 -12.70 -8.43
CA GLU A 48 3.43 -12.29 -8.33
C GLU A 48 3.63 -10.79 -8.57
N CYS A 49 2.62 -10.11 -9.12
CA CYS A 49 2.68 -8.68 -9.44
C CYS A 49 2.13 -7.78 -8.33
N THR A 50 1.53 -8.35 -7.30
CA THR A 50 0.87 -7.59 -6.23
C THR A 50 1.32 -8.13 -4.87
N LEU A 51 2.08 -7.33 -4.15
CA LEU A 51 2.58 -7.69 -2.82
C LEU A 51 1.87 -6.80 -1.80
N LEU A 52 1.00 -7.42 -1.00
CA LEU A 52 0.29 -6.75 0.08
C LEU A 52 1.05 -6.94 1.39
N TYR A 53 1.36 -5.82 2.05
CA TYR A 53 1.95 -5.81 3.40
C TYR A 53 0.95 -5.26 4.39
N LEU A 54 0.83 -5.93 5.54
CA LEU A 54 -0.10 -5.59 6.60
C LEU A 54 0.67 -5.14 7.84
N LEU A 55 0.23 -4.04 8.44
CA LEU A 55 0.75 -3.51 9.69
C LEU A 55 -0.10 -4.00 10.85
N ARG A 56 0.49 -4.75 11.75
CA ARG A 56 -0.17 -5.28 12.94
C ARG A 56 0.26 -4.53 14.19
N HIS A 57 -0.68 -4.15 15.00
CA HIS A 57 -0.44 -3.64 16.35
C HIS A 57 -0.28 -4.81 17.31
N ILE A 58 0.93 -5.04 17.80
CA ILE A 58 1.29 -6.23 18.58
C ILE A 58 0.46 -6.37 19.88
N PRO A 59 0.26 -5.30 20.67
CA PRO A 59 -0.48 -5.43 21.94
C PRO A 59 -1.92 -5.90 21.78
N THR A 60 -2.60 -5.54 20.69
CA THR A 60 -4.00 -5.95 20.44
C THR A 60 -4.13 -7.09 19.45
N GLY A 61 -3.08 -7.36 18.68
CA GLY A 61 -3.10 -8.32 17.57
C GLY A 61 -3.82 -7.82 16.32
N GLU A 62 -4.38 -6.61 16.32
CA GLU A 62 -5.18 -6.07 15.23
C GLU A 62 -4.32 -5.62 14.04
N ILE A 63 -4.82 -5.83 12.83
CA ILE A 63 -4.26 -5.27 11.61
C ILE A 63 -4.79 -3.84 11.47
N VAL A 64 -3.88 -2.87 11.49
CA VAL A 64 -4.19 -1.44 11.59
C VAL A 64 -3.64 -0.61 10.43
N GLY A 65 -3.06 -1.25 9.45
CA GLY A 65 -2.57 -0.57 8.26
C GLY A 65 -2.23 -1.54 7.15
N MET A 66 -2.10 -1.01 5.96
CA MET A 66 -1.68 -1.77 4.78
C MET A 66 -0.97 -0.89 3.77
N ILE A 67 -0.18 -1.53 2.93
CA ILE A 67 0.43 -0.94 1.75
C ILE A 67 0.58 -2.02 0.68
N THR A 68 0.31 -1.66 -0.56
CA THR A 68 0.48 -2.55 -1.71
C THR A 68 1.68 -2.12 -2.52
N LEU A 69 2.52 -3.07 -2.90
CA LEU A 69 3.58 -2.90 -3.89
C LEU A 69 3.15 -3.61 -5.17
N GLY A 70 2.84 -2.84 -6.22
CA GLY A 70 2.68 -3.35 -7.57
C GLY A 70 4.05 -3.47 -8.25
N THR A 71 4.33 -4.62 -8.87
CA THR A 71 5.58 -4.85 -9.58
C THR A 71 5.34 -5.63 -10.86
N TYR A 72 5.90 -5.20 -11.96
CA TYR A 72 5.78 -5.87 -13.25
C TYR A 72 6.95 -5.55 -14.17
N SER A 73 7.18 -6.42 -15.14
CA SER A 73 8.26 -6.28 -16.11
C SER A 73 7.75 -5.62 -17.38
N LEU A 74 8.52 -4.66 -17.88
CA LEU A 74 8.35 -4.06 -19.19
C LEU A 74 9.58 -4.34 -20.03
N LEU A 75 9.48 -4.11 -21.34
CA LEU A 75 10.63 -4.18 -22.24
C LEU A 75 11.75 -3.21 -21.84
N THR A 76 11.40 -2.13 -21.18
CA THR A 76 12.32 -1.09 -20.70
C THR A 76 12.81 -1.31 -19.27
N GLY A 77 12.40 -2.38 -18.60
CA GLY A 77 12.83 -2.71 -17.24
C GLY A 77 11.68 -2.99 -16.29
N GLN A 78 11.99 -3.08 -15.01
CA GLN A 78 11.01 -3.28 -13.95
C GLN A 78 10.26 -2.00 -13.65
N LYS A 79 8.96 -2.12 -13.39
CA LYS A 79 8.11 -1.03 -12.93
C LYS A 79 7.52 -1.38 -11.57
N ARG A 80 7.63 -0.48 -10.61
CA ARG A 80 7.10 -0.67 -9.26
C ARG A 80 6.33 0.55 -8.79
N TRP A 81 5.17 0.30 -8.20
CA TRP A 81 4.24 1.31 -7.72
C TRP A 81 3.82 1.04 -6.29
N VAL A 82 3.79 2.08 -5.49
CA VAL A 82 3.12 2.07 -4.19
C VAL A 82 1.64 2.37 -4.39
N GLU A 83 0.79 1.51 -3.86
CA GLU A 83 -0.66 1.60 -3.92
C GLU A 83 -1.29 1.35 -2.54
N ASP A 84 -2.55 1.74 -2.39
CA ASP A 84 -3.39 1.38 -1.25
C ASP A 84 -2.74 1.63 0.12
N VAL A 85 -2.09 2.78 0.30
CA VAL A 85 -1.49 3.15 1.59
C VAL A 85 -2.57 3.67 2.52
N VAL A 86 -2.80 2.96 3.62
CA VAL A 86 -3.76 3.39 4.63
C VAL A 86 -3.34 2.95 6.02
N ILE A 87 -3.52 3.86 6.98
CA ILE A 87 -3.43 3.60 8.42
C ILE A 87 -4.82 3.81 9.02
N ASP A 88 -5.26 2.86 9.86
CA ASP A 88 -6.49 2.97 10.61
C ASP A 88 -6.56 4.30 11.38
N ASN A 89 -7.73 4.94 11.36
CA ASN A 89 -7.95 6.24 11.99
C ASN A 89 -7.50 6.29 13.45
N ALA A 90 -7.70 5.20 14.21
CA ALA A 90 -7.33 5.10 15.61
C ALA A 90 -5.81 5.07 15.85
N HIS A 91 -5.04 4.80 14.81
CA HIS A 91 -3.57 4.67 14.87
C HIS A 91 -2.82 5.76 14.10
N ARG A 92 -3.51 6.76 13.56
CA ARG A 92 -2.89 7.89 12.85
C ARG A 92 -2.09 8.80 13.79
N GLY A 93 -1.18 9.58 13.20
CA GLY A 93 -0.36 10.53 13.95
C GLY A 93 0.80 9.91 14.73
N LYS A 94 1.14 8.65 14.46
CA LYS A 94 2.22 7.90 15.13
C LYS A 94 3.42 7.58 14.22
N GLY A 95 3.49 8.20 13.06
CA GLY A 95 4.58 7.95 12.10
C GLY A 95 4.49 6.62 11.36
N LEU A 96 3.36 5.94 11.38
CA LEU A 96 3.20 4.60 10.79
C LEU A 96 3.20 4.62 9.25
N GLY A 97 2.81 5.73 8.64
CA GLY A 97 2.97 5.93 7.20
C GLY A 97 4.44 5.88 6.77
N HIS A 98 5.32 6.51 7.52
CA HIS A 98 6.78 6.42 7.32
C HIS A 98 7.24 4.96 7.44
N THR A 99 6.79 4.25 8.45
CA THR A 99 7.14 2.85 8.69
C THR A 99 6.76 1.97 7.51
N LEU A 100 5.54 2.13 6.95
CA LEU A 100 5.09 1.38 5.76
C LEU A 100 5.95 1.70 4.53
N LEU A 101 6.22 2.97 4.26
CA LEU A 101 7.01 3.38 3.09
C LEU A 101 8.46 2.91 3.19
N GLN A 102 9.07 2.96 4.37
CA GLN A 102 10.42 2.45 4.61
C GLN A 102 10.49 0.93 4.45
N HIS A 103 9.46 0.22 4.87
CA HIS A 103 9.37 -1.22 4.67
C HIS A 103 9.36 -1.58 3.18
N VAL A 104 8.48 -0.96 2.38
CA VAL A 104 8.42 -1.19 0.93
C VAL A 104 9.73 -0.81 0.24
N ARG A 105 10.36 0.28 0.65
CA ARG A 105 11.69 0.67 0.15
C ARG A 105 12.72 -0.43 0.39
N SER A 106 12.71 -1.02 1.58
CA SER A 106 13.59 -2.16 1.93
C SER A 106 13.30 -3.39 1.07
N GLU A 107 12.01 -3.70 0.84
CA GLU A 107 11.60 -4.82 -0.02
C GLU A 107 12.04 -4.60 -1.48
N VAL A 108 11.90 -3.40 -2.00
CA VAL A 108 12.38 -3.05 -3.35
C VAL A 108 13.90 -3.22 -3.46
N ALA A 109 14.65 -2.85 -2.43
CA ALA A 109 16.10 -3.07 -2.40
C ALA A 109 16.45 -4.56 -2.47
N LYS A 110 15.73 -5.42 -1.75
CA LYS A 110 15.89 -6.89 -1.81
C LYS A 110 15.54 -7.46 -3.19
N LEU A 111 14.63 -6.84 -3.92
CA LEU A 111 14.24 -7.23 -5.29
C LEU A 111 15.19 -6.69 -6.38
N GLY A 112 16.29 -6.09 -6.01
CA GLY A 112 17.30 -5.57 -6.94
C GLY A 112 17.30 -4.05 -7.09
N GLY A 113 16.51 -3.33 -6.32
CA GLY A 113 16.43 -1.86 -6.36
C GLY A 113 15.67 -1.33 -7.58
N GLY A 114 15.89 -0.08 -7.90
CA GLY A 114 15.25 0.62 -9.01
C GLY A 114 14.27 1.70 -8.56
N SER A 115 13.50 2.22 -9.50
CA SER A 115 12.54 3.28 -9.23
C SER A 115 11.27 2.75 -8.57
N LEU A 116 10.79 3.49 -7.60
CA LEU A 116 9.52 3.26 -6.91
C LEU A 116 8.66 4.52 -7.08
N LEU A 117 7.49 4.35 -7.69
CA LEU A 117 6.58 5.43 -8.05
C LEU A 117 5.31 5.37 -7.22
N LEU A 118 4.64 6.50 -7.11
CA LEU A 118 3.28 6.61 -6.60
C LEU A 118 2.59 7.82 -7.24
N THR A 119 1.27 7.85 -7.17
CA THR A 119 0.49 9.03 -7.50
C THR A 119 -0.25 9.52 -6.26
N SER A 120 -0.37 10.82 -6.12
CA SER A 120 -1.12 11.45 -5.04
C SER A 120 -1.75 12.75 -5.54
N ARG A 121 -3.00 12.98 -5.15
CA ARG A 121 -3.69 14.23 -5.52
C ARG A 121 -3.06 15.42 -4.77
N PRO A 122 -2.95 16.59 -5.40
CA PRO A 122 -2.41 17.79 -4.73
C PRO A 122 -3.15 18.17 -3.44
N SER A 123 -4.45 17.87 -3.35
CA SER A 123 -5.28 18.14 -2.16
C SER A 123 -4.91 17.30 -0.94
N ARG A 124 -4.19 16.19 -1.11
CA ARG A 124 -3.72 15.33 -0.01
C ARG A 124 -2.41 15.87 0.56
N VAL A 125 -2.48 17.02 1.21
CA VAL A 125 -1.32 17.78 1.70
C VAL A 125 -0.44 16.96 2.64
N ALA A 126 -1.04 16.33 3.65
CA ALA A 126 -0.29 15.54 4.64
C ALA A 126 0.42 14.33 3.99
N ALA A 127 -0.27 13.62 3.07
CA ALA A 127 0.33 12.50 2.35
C ALA A 127 1.48 12.95 1.44
N ASN A 128 1.32 14.07 0.74
CA ASN A 128 2.39 14.62 -0.10
C ASN A 128 3.62 15.01 0.72
N HIS A 129 3.43 15.60 1.90
CA HIS A 129 4.54 15.87 2.83
C HIS A 129 5.24 14.59 3.27
N LEU A 130 4.48 13.56 3.60
CA LEU A 130 5.01 12.25 3.97
C LEU A 130 5.91 11.68 2.86
N TYR A 131 5.42 11.66 1.62
CA TYR A 131 6.17 11.12 0.49
C TYR A 131 7.47 11.89 0.24
N GLN A 132 7.41 13.22 0.26
CA GLN A 132 8.61 14.05 0.09
C GLN A 132 9.62 13.84 1.22
N SER A 133 9.17 13.69 2.46
CA SER A 133 10.05 13.42 3.60
C SER A 133 10.74 12.05 3.51
N GLU A 134 10.13 11.09 2.83
CA GLU A 134 10.73 9.77 2.55
C GLU A 134 11.61 9.76 1.27
N GLY A 135 11.83 10.91 0.64
CA GLY A 135 12.73 11.05 -0.49
C GLY A 135 12.07 10.90 -1.86
N TYR A 136 10.73 10.77 -1.92
CA TYR A 136 10.02 10.79 -3.19
C TYR A 136 10.07 12.20 -3.79
N GLN A 137 10.42 12.27 -5.07
CA GLN A 137 10.51 13.53 -5.79
C GLN A 137 9.33 13.66 -6.74
N ARG A 138 8.70 14.83 -6.73
CA ARG A 138 7.65 15.15 -7.68
C ARG A 138 8.22 15.14 -9.10
N ARG A 139 7.58 14.40 -9.99
CA ARG A 139 7.96 14.35 -11.40
C ARG A 139 7.15 15.33 -12.24
N GLU A 140 7.80 15.93 -13.22
CA GLU A 140 7.16 16.71 -14.25
C GLU A 140 6.71 15.76 -15.37
N THR A 141 5.49 15.25 -15.26
CA THR A 141 4.88 14.29 -16.18
C THR A 141 3.37 14.44 -16.14
N ASN A 142 2.70 13.97 -17.18
CA ASN A 142 1.24 13.94 -17.21
C ASN A 142 0.73 12.53 -16.98
N VAL A 143 -0.36 12.42 -16.23
CA VAL A 143 -1.12 11.18 -16.07
C VAL A 143 -2.43 11.34 -16.83
N TYR A 144 -2.69 10.43 -17.77
CA TYR A 144 -3.92 10.42 -18.56
C TYR A 144 -4.82 9.27 -18.13
N LYS A 145 -6.13 9.50 -18.15
CA LYS A 145 -7.14 8.50 -17.86
C LYS A 145 -8.16 8.43 -19.01
N LEU A 146 -8.51 7.23 -19.40
CA LEU A 146 -9.60 6.94 -20.35
C LEU A 146 -10.51 5.89 -19.73
N GLU A 147 -11.81 6.15 -19.69
CA GLU A 147 -12.80 5.14 -19.32
C GLU A 147 -13.17 4.32 -20.56
N VAL A 148 -12.96 3.01 -20.49
CA VAL A 148 -13.32 2.08 -21.55
C VAL A 148 -14.48 1.22 -21.07
N PRO A 149 -15.67 1.29 -21.70
CA PRO A 149 -16.79 0.45 -21.30
C PRO A 149 -16.52 -1.03 -21.65
N ALA A 150 -17.10 -1.94 -20.90
CA ALA A 150 -17.10 -3.36 -21.25
C ALA A 150 -17.92 -3.61 -22.53
N GLU A 151 -17.55 -4.64 -23.30
CA GLU A 151 -18.31 -5.12 -24.45
C GLU A 151 -19.65 -5.76 -24.02
#